data_035338b36d8972529c7deab8cc97a0ec
#
_entry.id   035338b36d8972529c7deab8cc97a0ec
#
_cell.length_a   1.000
_cell.length_b   1.000
_cell.length_c   1.000
_cell.angle_alpha   90.00
_cell.angle_beta   90.00
_cell.angle_gamma   90.00
#
_symmetry.space_group_name_H-M   'P 1'
#
loop_
_entity.id
_entity.type
_entity.pdbx_description
1 polymer ?
#
loop_
_entity_poly.entity_id
_entity_poly.type
_entity_poly.pdbx_seq_one_letter_code
_entity_poly.pdbx_strand_id
1 'polypeptide(L)'
;MVTMEIETLNSVLPVSDKKMAGAFLSSAFDLPALIEMMKHSNAWAKGDLNTMILLKSPNEKIILTAIHKGTEIKSFQADDSITIQILEGELRYSTHNDSVILASGQLMTVHDKIKYMLTALEDTVFLLTLLDENLRIA
;
A
#
# COMPACT_ATOMS: atom_id res chain seq x y z
N MET A 1 -9.45 5.34 14.44
CA MET A 1 -8.29 5.72 13.64
C MET A 1 -7.20 4.68 13.76
N VAL A 2 -6.53 4.38 12.67
CA VAL A 2 -5.55 3.30 12.61
C VAL A 2 -4.20 3.87 12.20
N THR A 3 -3.13 3.36 12.80
CA THR A 3 -1.77 3.67 12.37
C THR A 3 -1.22 2.45 11.68
N MET A 4 -0.73 2.65 10.46
CA MET A 4 -0.19 1.54 9.67
C MET A 4 1.25 1.27 10.09
N GLU A 5 1.51 0.00 10.40
CA GLU A 5 2.83 -0.44 10.82
C GLU A 5 3.36 -1.45 9.82
N ILE A 6 4.23 -0.97 8.97
CA ILE A 6 4.68 -1.73 7.82
C ILE A 6 5.54 -2.92 8.21
N GLU A 7 6.39 -2.74 9.22
CA GLU A 7 7.35 -3.79 9.60
C GLU A 7 6.71 -5.04 10.16
N THR A 8 5.48 -4.93 10.63
CA THR A 8 4.81 -6.08 11.23
C THR A 8 3.90 -6.82 10.27
N LEU A 9 3.78 -6.34 9.03
CA LEU A 9 2.89 -6.94 8.07
C LEU A 9 3.48 -8.21 7.48
N ASN A 10 2.61 -9.16 7.21
CA ASN A 10 3.01 -10.41 6.57
C ASN A 10 3.20 -10.21 5.08
N SER A 11 4.21 -10.86 4.55
CA SER A 11 4.41 -10.84 3.11
C SER A 11 3.47 -11.84 2.46
N VAL A 12 3.25 -11.65 1.16
CA VAL A 12 2.40 -12.51 0.37
C VAL A 12 3.22 -13.13 -0.76
N LEU A 13 2.78 -14.30 -1.21
CA LEU A 13 3.49 -14.99 -2.27
C LEU A 13 3.09 -14.43 -3.63
N PRO A 14 4.02 -14.41 -4.58
CA PRO A 14 3.68 -13.99 -5.93
C PRO A 14 2.75 -14.99 -6.63
N VAL A 15 2.15 -14.55 -7.72
CA VAL A 15 1.26 -15.39 -8.53
C VAL A 15 1.95 -16.66 -8.96
N SER A 16 3.19 -16.55 -9.39
CA SER A 16 3.97 -17.68 -9.82
C SER A 16 4.90 -18.13 -8.71
N ASP A 17 4.85 -19.42 -8.40
CA ASP A 17 5.79 -20.00 -7.46
C ASP A 17 7.17 -20.10 -8.06
N LYS A 18 7.28 -19.96 -9.35
CA LYS A 18 8.55 -20.12 -10.02
C LYS A 18 9.41 -18.91 -9.78
N LYS A 19 10.61 -19.15 -9.38
CA LYS A 19 11.62 -18.12 -9.26
C LYS A 19 12.58 -18.30 -10.40
N MET A 20 12.98 -17.18 -10.96
CA MET A 20 13.96 -17.21 -12.04
C MET A 20 15.29 -17.62 -11.47
N ALA A 21 15.92 -18.58 -12.13
CA ALA A 21 17.25 -19.00 -11.75
C ALA A 21 18.24 -17.92 -12.15
N GLY A 22 19.32 -17.82 -11.42
CA GLY A 22 20.40 -16.94 -11.81
C GLY A 22 20.53 -15.73 -10.91
N ALA A 23 21.06 -14.66 -11.47
CA ALA A 23 21.49 -13.51 -10.70
C ALA A 23 20.35 -12.69 -10.13
N PHE A 24 19.16 -12.77 -10.70
CA PHE A 24 18.03 -12.03 -10.17
C PHE A 24 16.76 -12.86 -10.27
N LEU A 25 15.84 -12.48 -9.39
CA LEU A 25 14.55 -13.12 -9.31
C LEU A 25 13.50 -12.10 -9.69
N SER A 26 12.49 -12.59 -10.38
CA SER A 26 11.34 -11.77 -10.73
C SER A 26 10.10 -12.36 -10.08
N SER A 27 9.20 -11.49 -9.67
CA SER A 27 7.93 -11.90 -9.11
C SER A 27 6.83 -11.18 -9.86
N ALA A 28 5.77 -11.92 -10.16
CA ALA A 28 4.60 -11.36 -10.79
C ALA A 28 3.42 -11.55 -9.85
N PHE A 29 2.57 -10.54 -9.75
CA PHE A 29 1.43 -10.57 -8.85
C PHE A 29 0.15 -10.37 -9.65
N ASP A 30 -0.81 -11.26 -9.41
CA ASP A 30 -2.15 -11.11 -9.95
C ASP A 30 -2.96 -10.32 -8.94
N LEU A 31 -3.00 -9.00 -9.11
CA LEU A 31 -3.66 -8.14 -8.13
C LEU A 31 -5.14 -8.46 -7.95
N PRO A 32 -5.93 -8.72 -9.01
CA PRO A 32 -7.31 -9.11 -8.80
C PRO A 32 -7.47 -10.35 -7.93
N ALA A 33 -6.61 -11.35 -8.13
CA ALA A 33 -6.67 -12.58 -7.33
C ALA A 33 -6.30 -12.30 -5.87
N LEU A 34 -5.29 -11.47 -5.64
CA LEU A 34 -4.88 -11.12 -4.28
C LEU A 34 -5.95 -10.30 -3.57
N ILE A 35 -6.61 -9.40 -4.29
CA ILE A 35 -7.70 -8.60 -3.72
C ILE A 35 -8.84 -9.51 -3.28
N GLU A 36 -9.20 -10.49 -4.11
CA GLU A 36 -10.24 -11.46 -3.73
C GLU A 36 -9.84 -12.22 -2.47
N MET A 37 -8.60 -12.64 -2.41
CA MET A 37 -8.10 -13.35 -1.24
C MET A 37 -8.19 -12.49 0.02
N MET A 38 -7.83 -11.21 -0.08
CA MET A 38 -7.92 -10.28 1.04
C MET A 38 -9.35 -10.12 1.52
N LYS A 39 -10.30 -10.01 0.59
CA LYS A 39 -11.70 -9.79 0.92
C LYS A 39 -12.37 -11.00 1.56
N HIS A 40 -11.79 -12.18 1.42
CA HIS A 40 -12.29 -13.40 2.03
C HIS A 40 -11.57 -13.75 3.32
N SER A 41 -10.68 -12.88 3.80
CA SER A 41 -9.92 -13.16 5.02
C SER A 41 -10.68 -12.71 6.26
N ASN A 42 -10.31 -13.30 7.41
CA ASN A 42 -10.85 -12.87 8.69
C ASN A 42 -10.40 -11.45 9.02
N ALA A 43 -9.20 -11.06 8.61
CA ALA A 43 -8.71 -9.71 8.85
C ALA A 43 -9.62 -8.69 8.21
N TRP A 44 -10.10 -8.96 7.00
CA TRP A 44 -11.04 -8.08 6.33
C TRP A 44 -12.39 -8.08 7.00
N ALA A 45 -12.89 -9.27 7.36
CA ALA A 45 -14.24 -9.39 7.90
C ALA A 45 -14.38 -8.74 9.29
N LYS A 46 -13.33 -8.77 10.09
CA LYS A 46 -13.39 -8.34 11.49
C LYS A 46 -12.63 -7.08 11.81
N GLY A 47 -11.72 -6.66 10.94
CA GLY A 47 -10.87 -5.52 11.19
C GLY A 47 -11.25 -4.32 10.35
N ASP A 48 -10.49 -3.25 10.50
CA ASP A 48 -10.68 -2.04 9.72
C ASP A 48 -9.94 -2.10 8.41
N LEU A 49 -8.87 -2.89 8.36
CA LEU A 49 -8.04 -2.97 7.15
C LEU A 49 -7.36 -4.32 7.07
N ASN A 50 -6.89 -4.62 5.87
CA ASN A 50 -6.05 -5.78 5.60
C ASN A 50 -4.92 -5.35 4.67
N THR A 51 -3.71 -5.79 4.94
CA THR A 51 -2.55 -5.40 4.14
C THR A 51 -1.71 -6.60 3.78
N MET A 52 -1.06 -6.51 2.62
CA MET A 52 -0.11 -7.52 2.14
C MET A 52 1.15 -6.83 1.64
N ILE A 53 2.30 -7.27 2.10
CA ILE A 53 3.57 -6.76 1.59
C ILE A 53 3.94 -7.59 0.37
N LEU A 54 3.97 -6.94 -0.79
CA LEU A 54 4.33 -7.61 -2.05
C LEU A 54 5.83 -7.58 -2.29
N LEU A 55 6.48 -6.52 -1.87
CA LEU A 55 7.92 -6.36 -2.01
C LEU A 55 8.47 -5.65 -0.80
N LYS A 56 9.58 -6.17 -0.28
CA LYS A 56 10.30 -5.51 0.80
C LYS A 56 11.78 -5.64 0.52
N SER A 57 12.42 -4.52 0.25
CA SER A 57 13.85 -4.44 0.05
C SER A 57 14.38 -3.29 0.90
N PRO A 58 15.70 -3.12 1.00
CA PRO A 58 16.23 -2.03 1.82
C PRO A 58 15.74 -0.65 1.45
N ASN A 59 15.46 -0.42 0.16
CA ASN A 59 15.09 0.92 -0.30
C ASN A 59 13.71 1.01 -0.94
N GLU A 60 12.95 -0.09 -0.96
CA GLU A 60 11.62 -0.06 -1.59
C GLU A 60 10.68 -1.05 -0.92
N LYS A 61 9.42 -0.63 -0.76
CA LYS A 61 8.36 -1.51 -0.27
C LYS A 61 7.13 -1.27 -1.13
N ILE A 62 6.42 -2.35 -1.44
CA ILE A 62 5.15 -2.30 -2.15
C ILE A 62 4.12 -3.03 -1.31
N ILE A 63 3.05 -2.35 -0.96
CA ILE A 63 2.04 -2.86 -0.03
C ILE A 63 0.66 -2.74 -0.67
N LEU A 64 -0.04 -3.85 -0.75
CA LEU A 64 -1.43 -3.85 -1.18
C LEU A 64 -2.31 -3.73 0.05
N THR A 65 -3.20 -2.74 0.07
CA THR A 65 -4.01 -2.42 1.25
C THR A 65 -5.48 -2.33 0.88
N ALA A 66 -6.31 -2.96 1.69
CA ALA A 66 -7.76 -2.87 1.60
C ALA A 66 -8.28 -2.27 2.90
N ILE A 67 -9.13 -1.26 2.81
CA ILE A 67 -9.71 -0.62 4.00
C ILE A 67 -11.20 -0.42 3.80
N HIS A 68 -11.94 -0.55 4.90
CA HIS A 68 -13.37 -0.36 4.89
C HIS A 68 -13.74 1.12 4.88
N LYS A 69 -14.89 1.41 4.31
CA LYS A 69 -15.45 2.76 4.30
C LYS A 69 -15.43 3.35 5.70
N GLY A 70 -14.96 4.59 5.83
CA GLY A 70 -14.91 5.30 7.09
C GLY A 70 -13.62 5.09 7.88
N THR A 71 -12.77 4.18 7.46
CA THR A 71 -11.51 3.94 8.15
C THR A 71 -10.54 5.08 7.89
N GLU A 72 -9.85 5.52 8.93
CA GLU A 72 -8.84 6.55 8.85
C GLU A 72 -7.49 5.97 9.25
N ILE A 73 -6.49 6.23 8.44
CA ILE A 73 -5.11 5.79 8.71
C ILE A 73 -4.24 7.02 8.83
N LYS A 74 -3.66 7.21 10.01
CA LYS A 74 -2.66 8.26 10.20
C LYS A 74 -1.29 7.68 9.96
N SER A 75 -0.45 8.42 9.27
CA SER A 75 0.89 7.97 9.01
C SER A 75 1.85 9.16 8.88
N PHE A 76 3.13 8.84 8.89
CA PHE A 76 4.17 9.82 8.65
C PHE A 76 5.03 9.28 7.52
N GLN A 77 5.19 10.08 6.48
CA GLN A 77 6.04 9.68 5.37
C GLN A 77 7.49 9.87 5.77
N ALA A 78 8.15 8.76 6.07
CA ALA A 78 9.57 8.75 6.39
C ALA A 78 10.43 8.47 5.17
N ASP A 79 9.83 7.91 4.12
CA ASP A 79 10.53 7.59 2.88
C ASP A 79 10.63 8.81 1.97
N ASP A 80 11.58 8.79 1.03
CA ASP A 80 11.79 9.91 0.13
C ASP A 80 10.61 10.13 -0.81
N SER A 81 9.92 9.06 -1.19
CA SER A 81 8.71 9.20 -1.97
C SER A 81 7.72 8.12 -1.63
N ILE A 82 6.46 8.43 -1.82
CA ILE A 82 5.37 7.50 -1.65
C ILE A 82 4.45 7.64 -2.87
N THR A 83 4.04 6.51 -3.42
CA THR A 83 3.10 6.48 -4.52
C THR A 83 1.87 5.73 -4.08
N ILE A 84 0.70 6.33 -4.29
CA ILE A 84 -0.58 5.73 -3.93
C ILE A 84 -1.38 5.55 -5.21
N GLN A 85 -1.74 4.31 -5.53
CA GLN A 85 -2.54 4.01 -6.70
C GLN A 85 -3.85 3.35 -6.26
N ILE A 86 -4.97 3.95 -6.62
CA ILE A 86 -6.27 3.43 -6.23
C ILE A 86 -6.70 2.37 -7.25
N LEU A 87 -6.96 1.17 -6.76
CA LEU A 87 -7.41 0.06 -7.58
C LEU A 87 -8.92 -0.07 -7.54
N GLU A 88 -9.53 0.16 -6.37
CA GLU A 88 -10.99 0.14 -6.18
C GLU A 88 -11.35 1.17 -5.15
N GLY A 89 -12.50 1.82 -5.31
CA GLY A 89 -13.04 2.69 -4.30
C GLY A 89 -12.60 4.13 -4.42
N GLU A 90 -12.59 4.82 -3.29
CA GLU A 90 -12.32 6.25 -3.25
C GLU A 90 -11.62 6.59 -1.94
N LEU A 91 -10.50 7.29 -2.02
CA LEU A 91 -9.64 7.57 -0.88
C LEU A 91 -9.34 9.06 -0.81
N ARG A 92 -9.43 9.62 0.38
CA ARG A 92 -8.97 10.99 0.62
C ARG A 92 -7.58 10.94 1.23
N TYR A 93 -6.65 11.64 0.60
CA TYR A 93 -5.34 11.92 1.16
C TYR A 93 -5.35 13.33 1.71
N SER A 94 -4.97 13.51 2.96
CA SER A 94 -4.97 14.86 3.55
C SER A 94 -3.74 15.08 4.42
N THR A 95 -3.27 16.33 4.38
CA THR A 95 -2.27 16.85 5.30
C THR A 95 -2.95 18.00 6.04
N HIS A 96 -2.23 18.68 6.91
CA HIS A 96 -2.86 19.82 7.59
C HIS A 96 -3.12 20.99 6.65
N ASN A 97 -2.48 21.02 5.48
CA ASN A 97 -2.63 22.11 4.52
C ASN A 97 -3.56 21.78 3.37
N ASP A 98 -3.56 20.53 2.93
CA ASP A 98 -4.18 20.14 1.67
C ASP A 98 -4.95 18.85 1.80
N SER A 99 -5.85 18.64 0.85
CA SER A 99 -6.63 17.42 0.78
C SER A 99 -6.91 17.12 -0.70
N VAL A 100 -6.83 15.87 -1.07
CA VAL A 100 -7.16 15.43 -2.43
C VAL A 100 -7.92 14.11 -2.34
N ILE A 101 -8.90 13.95 -3.22
CA ILE A 101 -9.69 12.73 -3.31
C ILE A 101 -9.25 11.97 -4.56
N LEU A 102 -8.91 10.71 -4.38
CA LEU A 102 -8.46 9.83 -5.45
C LEU A 102 -9.50 8.75 -5.66
N ALA A 103 -9.86 8.54 -6.91
CA ALA A 103 -10.81 7.50 -7.30
C ALA A 103 -10.09 6.37 -8.02
N SER A 104 -10.83 5.28 -8.25
CA SER A 104 -10.29 4.10 -8.92
C SER A 104 -9.57 4.48 -10.21
N GLY A 105 -8.38 3.95 -10.40
CA GLY A 105 -7.55 4.22 -11.56
C GLY A 105 -6.64 5.43 -11.43
N GLN A 106 -6.76 6.20 -10.35
CA GLN A 106 -5.94 7.38 -10.17
C GLN A 106 -4.73 7.08 -9.31
N LEU A 107 -3.68 7.86 -9.54
CA LEU A 107 -2.40 7.67 -8.88
C LEU A 107 -1.88 9.02 -8.40
N MET A 108 -1.23 9.01 -7.26
CA MET A 108 -0.63 10.20 -6.67
C MET A 108 0.76 9.86 -6.17
N THR A 109 1.71 10.78 -6.34
CA THR A 109 3.03 10.64 -5.76
C THR A 109 3.31 11.83 -4.84
N VAL A 110 4.00 11.56 -3.74
CA VAL A 110 4.35 12.56 -2.75
C VAL A 110 5.82 12.39 -2.41
N HIS A 111 6.56 13.49 -2.44
CA HIS A 111 8.01 13.46 -2.18
C HIS A 111 8.40 14.13 -0.87
N ASP A 112 7.45 14.67 -0.15
CA ASP A 112 7.71 15.37 1.11
C ASP A 112 7.57 14.43 2.30
N LYS A 113 8.51 14.54 3.24
CA LYS A 113 8.41 13.79 4.49
C LYS A 113 7.47 14.53 5.42
N ILE A 114 6.23 14.09 5.46
CA ILE A 114 5.14 14.83 6.09
C ILE A 114 4.14 13.87 6.72
N LYS A 115 3.47 14.35 7.75
CA LYS A 115 2.35 13.60 8.32
C LYS A 115 1.16 13.70 7.40
N TYR A 116 0.50 12.57 7.19
CA TYR A 116 -0.67 12.53 6.32
C TYR A 116 -1.71 11.58 6.90
N MET A 117 -2.93 11.71 6.39
CA MET A 117 -4.02 10.82 6.77
C MET A 117 -4.72 10.34 5.53
N LEU A 118 -5.05 9.05 5.52
CA LEU A 118 -5.85 8.45 4.47
C LEU A 118 -7.21 8.13 5.05
N THR A 119 -8.26 8.53 4.35
CA THR A 119 -9.63 8.26 4.77
C THR A 119 -10.35 7.56 3.65
N ALA A 120 -10.90 6.38 3.92
CA ALA A 120 -11.66 5.63 2.93
C ALA A 120 -13.06 6.21 2.84
N LEU A 121 -13.41 6.75 1.70
CA LEU A 121 -14.75 7.29 1.45
C LEU A 121 -15.70 6.19 1.00
N GLU A 122 -15.15 5.07 0.54
CA GLU A 122 -15.83 3.82 0.21
C GLU A 122 -14.90 2.71 0.62
N ASP A 123 -15.36 1.46 0.54
CA ASP A 123 -14.44 0.34 0.67
C ASP A 123 -13.40 0.47 -0.43
N THR A 124 -12.14 0.53 -0.06
CA THR A 124 -11.07 0.94 -0.97
C THR A 124 -9.93 -0.06 -0.95
N VAL A 125 -9.38 -0.31 -2.14
CA VAL A 125 -8.14 -1.08 -2.29
C VAL A 125 -7.14 -0.20 -3.02
N PHE A 126 -5.96 -0.09 -2.46
CA PHE A 126 -4.91 0.72 -3.08
C PHE A 126 -3.55 0.06 -2.93
N LEU A 127 -2.67 0.43 -3.84
CA LEU A 127 -1.29 -0.03 -3.86
C LEU A 127 -0.41 1.11 -3.38
N LEU A 128 0.42 0.83 -2.39
CA LEU A 128 1.30 1.81 -1.79
C LEU A 128 2.74 1.43 -2.10
N THR A 129 3.49 2.33 -2.72
CA THR A 129 4.90 2.12 -3.01
C THR A 129 5.71 3.14 -2.24
N LEU A 130 6.63 2.65 -1.42
CA LEU A 130 7.50 3.49 -0.61
C LEU A 130 8.92 3.35 -1.13
N LEU A 131 9.56 4.45 -1.41
CA LEU A 131 10.91 4.46 -1.97
C LEU A 131 11.81 5.35 -1.13
N ASP A 132 12.94 4.78 -0.71
CA ASP A 132 13.95 5.52 0.04
C ASP A 132 15.20 5.62 -0.82
N GLU A 133 15.38 6.77 -1.46
CA GLU A 133 16.48 6.98 -2.38
C GLU A 133 17.82 7.14 -1.69
N ASN A 134 17.81 7.48 -0.42
CA ASN A 134 19.06 7.65 0.31
C ASN A 134 19.85 6.36 0.42
N LEU A 135 19.17 5.23 0.34
CA LEU A 135 19.85 3.94 0.46
C LEU A 135 20.53 3.51 -0.83
N ARG A 136 20.39 4.28 -1.91
CA ARG A 136 20.98 3.94 -3.20
C ARG A 136 22.30 4.60 -3.45
N ILE A 137 22.79 5.34 -2.52
CA ILE A 137 24.07 6.02 -2.66
C ILE A 137 25.18 4.99 -2.61
N ALA A 138 25.98 5.02 -3.62
CA ALA A 138 27.12 4.11 -3.74
C ALA A 138 28.31 4.64 -2.99
#